data_08025d5fddc97f87ccc8d670abff1023
#
_entry.id   08025d5fddc97f87ccc8d670abff1023
#
_cell.length_a   1.000
_cell.length_b   1.000
_cell.length_c   1.000
_cell.angle_alpha   90.00
_cell.angle_beta   90.00
_cell.angle_gamma   90.00
#
_symmetry.space_group_name_H-M   'P 1'
#
loop_
_entity.id
_entity.type
_entity.pdbx_description
1 polymer ?
#
loop_
_entity_poly.entity_id
_entity_poly.type
_entity_poly.pdbx_seq_one_letter_code
_entity_poly.pdbx_strand_id
1 'polypeptide(L)'
;YFNQVLVADPDNPGDGAYNGDININARGSHYYWNATTGEELSGSLPATAPNPTDDYILFNESTDVLEINGQIRINGNLSFTGKGNQKTINYTGRAAFLVYGDVAIDTSLISCNNGDPNDIADSFPVNNIIGIMASEDMVVGSTSQLDIMGAFYAQNKIQSSKQTNVMGTFVSNYFDMGTNVPNIYQVPALADNLPLGMIGNYPILAISQVAWRELGL
;
A
#
# COMPACT_ATOMS: atom_id res chain seq x y z
N TYR A 1 6.55 16.76 -3.64
CA TYR A 1 5.26 16.29 -3.11
C TYR A 1 5.45 15.33 -1.93
N PHE A 2 6.31 14.33 -2.08
CA PHE A 2 6.62 13.37 -1.00
C PHE A 2 7.07 14.09 0.27
N ASN A 3 7.98 15.06 0.13
CA ASN A 3 8.48 15.86 1.25
C ASN A 3 7.42 16.78 1.90
N GLN A 4 6.29 17.02 1.25
CA GLN A 4 5.21 17.85 1.80
C GLN A 4 4.11 17.05 2.50
N VAL A 5 3.90 15.80 2.07
CA VAL A 5 2.87 14.91 2.63
C VAL A 5 3.43 14.05 3.77
N LEU A 6 4.73 13.79 3.72
CA LEU A 6 5.42 12.88 4.64
C LEU A 6 6.32 13.59 5.66
N VAL A 7 6.23 14.91 5.85
CA VAL A 7 6.91 15.54 6.98
C VAL A 7 6.19 15.10 8.27
N ALA A 8 6.44 13.83 8.63
CA ALA A 8 6.39 13.43 10.01
C ALA A 8 7.51 14.21 10.72
N ASP A 9 7.19 14.95 11.74
CA ASP A 9 8.21 15.56 12.60
C ASP A 9 8.93 14.41 13.31
N PRO A 10 10.19 14.09 12.97
CA PRO A 10 10.91 12.99 13.59
C PRO A 10 11.11 13.20 15.10
N ASP A 11 10.89 14.42 15.60
CA ASP A 11 11.00 14.80 16.99
C ASP A 11 9.65 14.73 17.75
N ASN A 12 8.55 14.41 17.04
CA ASN A 12 7.23 14.26 17.66
C ASN A 12 6.77 12.80 17.69
N PRO A 13 7.03 12.05 18.78
CA PRO A 13 6.64 10.63 18.88
C PRO A 13 5.12 10.38 18.91
N GLY A 14 4.31 11.41 18.76
CA GLY A 14 2.85 11.34 18.76
C GLY A 14 2.20 11.43 17.38
N ASP A 15 2.96 11.42 16.28
CA ASP A 15 2.40 11.55 14.93
C ASP A 15 2.02 10.21 14.27
N GLY A 16 2.07 9.11 15.02
CA GLY A 16 1.62 7.80 14.57
C GLY A 16 2.53 7.13 13.51
N ALA A 17 3.83 7.52 13.44
CA ALA A 17 4.78 6.86 12.54
C ALA A 17 5.43 5.65 13.22
N TYR A 18 5.54 4.54 12.49
CA TYR A 18 6.35 3.39 12.91
C TYR A 18 7.82 3.65 12.60
N ASN A 19 8.69 3.51 13.60
CA ASN A 19 10.12 3.70 13.43
C ASN A 19 10.84 2.35 13.29
N GLY A 20 11.15 1.98 12.07
CA GLY A 20 11.81 0.73 11.71
C GLY A 20 11.17 0.05 10.52
N ASP A 21 11.60 -1.17 10.24
CA ASP A 21 11.10 -1.96 9.12
C ASP A 21 9.89 -2.81 9.53
N ILE A 22 8.86 -2.83 8.70
CA ILE A 22 7.72 -3.74 8.87
C ILE A 22 7.80 -4.87 7.84
N ASN A 23 7.72 -6.11 8.34
CA ASN A 23 7.61 -7.30 7.50
C ASN A 23 6.34 -8.08 7.81
N ILE A 24 5.37 -8.03 6.91
CA ILE A 24 4.15 -8.84 6.99
C ILE A 24 4.40 -10.14 6.22
N ASN A 25 4.59 -11.22 6.97
CA ASN A 25 4.95 -12.51 6.40
C ASN A 25 3.77 -13.49 6.48
N ALA A 26 3.23 -13.88 5.34
CA ALA A 26 2.13 -14.84 5.25
C ALA A 26 2.43 -16.24 5.81
N ARG A 27 3.70 -16.52 6.13
CA ARG A 27 4.15 -17.76 6.80
C ARG A 27 4.81 -17.50 8.15
N GLY A 28 4.65 -16.29 8.65
CA GLY A 28 5.27 -15.84 9.88
C GLY A 28 4.35 -16.01 11.08
N SER A 29 4.10 -14.91 11.73
CA SER A 29 3.29 -14.80 12.93
C SER A 29 2.23 -13.72 12.76
N HIS A 30 1.26 -13.70 13.65
CA HIS A 30 0.37 -12.56 13.78
C HIS A 30 1.17 -11.27 13.98
N TYR A 31 0.69 -10.20 13.40
CA TYR A 31 1.26 -8.87 13.55
C TYR A 31 0.14 -7.84 13.76
N TYR A 32 0.32 -7.00 14.74
CA TYR A 32 -0.57 -5.87 15.00
C TYR A 32 0.24 -4.64 15.31
N TRP A 33 -0.13 -3.53 14.70
CA TRP A 33 0.33 -2.21 15.07
C TRP A 33 -0.79 -1.19 14.90
N ASN A 34 -1.01 -0.40 15.95
CA ASN A 34 -1.97 0.68 15.99
C ASN A 34 -1.21 2.02 16.00
N ALA A 35 -1.30 2.75 14.89
CA ALA A 35 -0.62 4.03 14.72
C ALA A 35 -1.18 5.12 15.65
N THR A 36 -2.48 5.02 16.01
CA THR A 36 -3.15 5.99 16.88
C THR A 36 -2.71 5.84 18.34
N THR A 37 -2.52 4.61 18.81
CA THR A 37 -2.17 4.33 20.22
C THR A 37 -0.70 4.02 20.43
N GLY A 38 0.03 3.66 19.37
CA GLY A 38 1.41 3.19 19.43
C GLY A 38 1.57 1.74 19.91
N GLU A 39 0.45 1.00 20.07
CA GLU A 39 0.52 -0.40 20.50
C GLU A 39 1.03 -1.30 19.38
N GLU A 40 2.02 -2.13 19.70
CA GLU A 40 2.57 -3.13 18.79
C GLU A 40 2.55 -4.52 19.46
N LEU A 41 2.05 -5.51 18.70
CA LEU A 41 2.06 -6.92 19.11
C LEU A 41 2.65 -7.77 17.98
N SER A 42 3.64 -8.57 18.32
CA SER A 42 4.25 -9.54 17.41
C SER A 42 4.01 -10.95 17.94
N GLY A 43 3.46 -11.83 17.10
CA GLY A 43 3.14 -13.22 17.44
C GLY A 43 1.81 -13.41 18.17
N SER A 44 1.06 -12.34 18.44
CA SER A 44 -0.27 -12.42 19.06
C SER A 44 -1.23 -11.42 18.42
N LEU A 45 -2.52 -11.68 18.55
CA LEU A 45 -3.57 -10.73 18.17
C LEU A 45 -3.97 -9.86 19.38
N PRO A 46 -4.48 -8.65 19.17
CA PRO A 46 -5.00 -7.84 20.25
C PRO A 46 -6.18 -8.54 20.94
N ALA A 47 -6.30 -8.37 22.26
CA ALA A 47 -7.36 -8.99 23.06
C ALA A 47 -8.76 -8.49 22.69
N THR A 48 -8.85 -7.29 22.14
CA THR A 48 -10.08 -6.68 21.61
C THR A 48 -9.85 -6.22 20.18
N ALA A 49 -10.89 -6.23 19.37
CA ALA A 49 -10.82 -5.68 18.02
C ALA A 49 -10.35 -4.22 18.05
N PRO A 50 -9.53 -3.77 17.08
CA PRO A 50 -9.14 -2.38 16.96
C PRO A 50 -10.36 -1.46 16.83
N ASN A 51 -10.24 -0.23 17.33
CA ASN A 51 -11.28 0.76 17.11
C ASN A 51 -11.34 1.11 15.61
N PRO A 52 -12.51 1.11 14.97
CA PRO A 52 -12.64 1.42 13.55
C PRO A 52 -12.24 2.85 13.15
N THR A 53 -12.02 3.74 14.14
CA THR A 53 -11.49 5.09 13.91
C THR A 53 -9.97 5.18 14.01
N ASP A 54 -9.31 4.14 14.49
CA ASP A 54 -7.85 4.11 14.61
C ASP A 54 -7.19 3.78 13.27
N ASP A 55 -5.97 4.28 13.08
CA ASP A 55 -5.10 3.87 11.99
C ASP A 55 -4.34 2.63 12.43
N TYR A 56 -4.51 1.49 11.73
CA TYR A 56 -3.89 0.24 12.17
C TYR A 56 -3.60 -0.75 11.04
N ILE A 57 -2.69 -1.67 11.36
CA ILE A 57 -2.40 -2.90 10.63
C ILE A 57 -2.68 -4.07 11.56
N LEU A 58 -3.46 -5.05 11.13
CA LEU A 58 -3.67 -6.30 11.84
C LEU A 58 -3.57 -7.46 10.86
N PHE A 59 -2.51 -8.25 10.97
CA PHE A 59 -2.35 -9.47 10.18
C PHE A 59 -2.61 -10.71 11.02
N ASN A 60 -3.60 -11.49 10.61
CA ASN A 60 -3.94 -12.76 11.22
C ASN A 60 -3.37 -13.91 10.35
N GLU A 61 -2.27 -14.49 10.78
CA GLU A 61 -1.59 -15.58 10.07
C GLU A 61 -2.46 -16.83 9.94
N SER A 62 -3.34 -17.10 10.91
CA SER A 62 -4.20 -18.30 10.88
C SER A 62 -5.25 -18.26 9.77
N THR A 63 -5.61 -17.07 9.30
CA THR A 63 -6.60 -16.86 8.22
C THR A 63 -5.99 -16.27 6.97
N ASP A 64 -4.70 -15.90 6.99
CA ASP A 64 -4.01 -15.15 5.93
C ASP A 64 -4.70 -13.79 5.61
N VAL A 65 -5.40 -13.20 6.60
CA VAL A 65 -6.13 -11.93 6.44
C VAL A 65 -5.37 -10.76 7.05
N LEU A 66 -5.25 -9.70 6.27
CA LEU A 66 -4.70 -8.41 6.66
C LEU A 66 -5.83 -7.38 6.76
N GLU A 67 -6.19 -6.99 7.96
CA GLU A 67 -7.11 -5.88 8.20
C GLU A 67 -6.30 -4.57 8.27
N ILE A 68 -6.74 -3.56 7.53
CA ILE A 68 -6.05 -2.28 7.44
C ILE A 68 -7.03 -1.12 7.54
N ASN A 69 -6.63 -0.06 8.23
CA ASN A 69 -7.42 1.16 8.29
C ASN A 69 -6.53 2.40 8.35
N GLY A 70 -6.93 3.45 7.64
CA GLY A 70 -6.41 4.80 7.78
C GLY A 70 -5.10 5.08 7.07
N GLN A 71 -4.23 5.87 7.69
CA GLN A 71 -2.97 6.33 7.13
C GLN A 71 -1.78 5.80 7.93
N ILE A 72 -1.03 4.90 7.36
CA ILE A 72 0.07 4.18 8.00
C ILE A 72 1.40 4.79 7.55
N ARG A 73 2.15 5.37 8.48
CA ARG A 73 3.49 5.95 8.21
C ARG A 73 4.57 5.04 8.73
N ILE A 74 5.58 4.76 7.90
CA ILE A 74 6.68 3.85 8.22
C ILE A 74 8.00 4.56 7.93
N ASN A 75 8.77 4.86 8.98
CA ASN A 75 10.14 5.39 8.90
C ASN A 75 11.15 4.24 8.75
N GLY A 76 11.09 3.55 7.63
CA GLY A 76 11.85 2.35 7.33
C GLY A 76 11.32 1.68 6.08
N ASN A 77 11.58 0.39 5.91
CA ASN A 77 11.12 -0.39 4.77
C ASN A 77 9.83 -1.14 5.07
N LEU A 78 9.05 -1.41 4.04
CA LEU A 78 7.86 -2.26 4.14
C LEU A 78 8.03 -3.49 3.25
N SER A 79 7.80 -4.67 3.81
CA SER A 79 7.81 -5.89 3.03
C SER A 79 6.58 -6.78 3.28
N PHE A 80 6.08 -7.34 2.18
CA PHE A 80 5.06 -8.39 2.18
C PHE A 80 5.71 -9.65 1.64
N THR A 81 5.85 -10.67 2.47
CA THR A 81 6.57 -11.91 2.13
C THR A 81 5.71 -13.13 2.36
N GLY A 82 6.01 -14.25 1.72
CA GLY A 82 5.21 -15.48 1.90
C GLY A 82 5.57 -16.61 0.93
N LYS A 83 6.77 -16.62 0.38
CA LYS A 83 7.22 -17.54 -0.69
C LYS A 83 6.39 -17.43 -1.99
N GLY A 84 6.24 -16.22 -2.47
CA GLY A 84 5.69 -15.93 -3.79
C GLY A 84 4.21 -16.36 -3.91
N ASN A 85 3.90 -17.12 -4.94
CA ASN A 85 2.54 -17.55 -5.26
C ASN A 85 1.99 -18.71 -4.39
N GLN A 86 2.77 -19.20 -3.39
CA GLN A 86 2.33 -20.30 -2.53
C GLN A 86 1.43 -19.86 -1.37
N LYS A 87 1.42 -18.57 -1.08
CA LYS A 87 0.58 -17.93 -0.08
C LYS A 87 0.06 -16.61 -0.61
N THR A 88 -1.13 -16.27 -0.22
CA THR A 88 -1.77 -15.00 -0.54
C THR A 88 -2.11 -14.29 0.76
N ILE A 89 -1.81 -13.03 0.84
CA ILE A 89 -2.35 -12.15 1.88
C ILE A 89 -3.65 -11.56 1.33
N ASN A 90 -4.75 -11.89 1.97
CA ASN A 90 -6.04 -11.33 1.65
C ASN A 90 -6.25 -10.09 2.53
N TYR A 91 -6.53 -8.93 1.93
CA TYR A 91 -6.72 -7.73 2.73
C TYR A 91 -8.16 -7.23 2.72
N THR A 92 -8.56 -6.62 3.83
CA THR A 92 -9.83 -5.93 3.99
C THR A 92 -9.63 -4.56 4.62
N GLY A 93 -10.50 -3.61 4.31
CA GLY A 93 -10.42 -2.23 4.79
C GLY A 93 -9.70 -1.30 3.82
N ARG A 94 -9.42 -0.08 4.29
CA ARG A 94 -8.88 1.01 3.47
C ARG A 94 -7.70 1.66 4.16
N ALA A 95 -6.50 1.54 3.57
CA ALA A 95 -5.34 2.22 4.12
C ALA A 95 -4.37 2.71 3.04
N ALA A 96 -3.67 3.81 3.35
CA ALA A 96 -2.48 4.26 2.64
C ALA A 96 -1.23 4.00 3.50
N PHE A 97 -0.28 3.26 2.94
CA PHE A 97 1.05 3.07 3.51
C PHE A 97 1.99 4.13 2.94
N LEU A 98 2.52 4.97 3.80
CA LEU A 98 3.48 6.02 3.46
C LEU A 98 4.85 5.59 4.00
N VAL A 99 5.70 5.07 3.10
CA VAL A 99 6.95 4.38 3.44
C VAL A 99 8.14 5.26 3.10
N TYR A 100 8.97 5.61 4.09
CA TYR A 100 10.21 6.39 3.94
C TYR A 100 11.42 5.54 3.56
N GLY A 101 11.22 4.47 2.87
CA GLY A 101 12.25 3.56 2.39
C GLY A 101 11.77 2.79 1.19
N ASP A 102 12.32 1.60 1.05
CA ASP A 102 11.97 0.67 -0.01
C ASP A 102 10.73 -0.14 0.34
N VAL A 103 10.02 -0.57 -0.71
CA VAL A 103 8.91 -1.52 -0.59
C VAL A 103 9.21 -2.79 -1.36
N ALA A 104 9.01 -3.94 -0.72
CA ALA A 104 9.10 -5.24 -1.37
C ALA A 104 7.77 -5.99 -1.27
N ILE A 105 7.21 -6.38 -2.41
CA ILE A 105 5.99 -7.20 -2.48
C ILE A 105 6.36 -8.52 -3.12
N ASP A 106 6.47 -9.58 -2.31
CA ASP A 106 6.89 -10.91 -2.74
C ASP A 106 5.88 -12.00 -2.35
N THR A 107 4.63 -11.58 -2.20
CA THR A 107 3.45 -12.43 -2.04
C THR A 107 2.25 -11.78 -2.70
N SER A 108 1.24 -12.55 -3.09
CA SER A 108 0.02 -11.99 -3.65
C SER A 108 -0.76 -11.18 -2.61
N LEU A 109 -1.28 -10.02 -3.01
CA LEU A 109 -2.10 -9.12 -2.18
C LEU A 109 -3.47 -8.95 -2.83
N ILE A 110 -4.47 -9.63 -2.30
CA ILE A 110 -5.80 -9.68 -2.90
C ILE A 110 -6.83 -9.05 -1.97
N SER A 111 -7.67 -8.20 -2.50
CA SER A 111 -8.83 -7.69 -1.77
C SER A 111 -9.80 -8.82 -1.45
N CYS A 112 -10.31 -8.88 -0.24
CA CYS A 112 -11.36 -9.81 0.14
C CYS A 112 -12.51 -9.08 0.86
N ASN A 113 -13.70 -9.63 0.78
CA ASN A 113 -14.87 -9.06 1.42
C ASN A 113 -15.00 -9.60 2.86
N ASN A 114 -15.16 -8.71 3.84
CA ASN A 114 -15.34 -9.06 5.25
C ASN A 114 -14.32 -10.07 5.81
N GLY A 115 -13.11 -10.11 5.26
CA GLY A 115 -12.09 -11.06 5.67
C GLY A 115 -12.31 -12.50 5.16
N ASP A 116 -13.28 -12.76 4.28
CA ASP A 116 -13.44 -14.05 3.63
C ASP A 116 -12.53 -14.14 2.39
N PRO A 117 -11.47 -14.96 2.43
CA PRO A 117 -10.53 -15.10 1.32
C PRO A 117 -11.15 -15.75 0.06
N ASN A 118 -12.35 -16.30 0.16
CA ASN A 118 -13.05 -16.88 -0.99
C ASN A 118 -13.98 -15.88 -1.67
N ASP A 119 -14.27 -14.76 -1.02
CA ASP A 119 -15.10 -13.68 -1.58
C ASP A 119 -14.21 -12.58 -2.13
N ILE A 120 -13.68 -12.83 -3.33
CA ILE A 120 -12.77 -11.92 -4.01
C ILE A 120 -13.57 -10.78 -4.64
N ALA A 121 -13.47 -9.58 -4.04
CA ALA A 121 -13.44 -8.34 -4.77
C ALA A 121 -14.72 -7.66 -5.26
N ASP A 122 -15.90 -8.00 -4.85
CA ASP A 122 -17.06 -7.13 -5.14
C ASP A 122 -16.95 -5.74 -4.47
N SER A 123 -16.02 -5.59 -3.53
CA SER A 123 -15.79 -4.36 -2.77
C SER A 123 -14.57 -3.54 -3.20
N PHE A 124 -13.73 -4.04 -4.11
CA PHE A 124 -12.57 -3.30 -4.62
C PHE A 124 -12.96 -2.34 -5.75
N PRO A 125 -12.55 -1.08 -5.71
CA PRO A 125 -11.76 -0.38 -4.69
C PRO A 125 -12.60 0.40 -3.67
N VAL A 126 -13.92 0.23 -3.66
CA VAL A 126 -14.84 1.09 -2.91
C VAL A 126 -14.72 0.87 -1.39
N ASN A 127 -14.84 -0.37 -0.95
CA ASN A 127 -14.78 -0.73 0.47
C ASN A 127 -13.38 -1.17 0.90
N ASN A 128 -12.66 -1.84 0.01
CA ASN A 128 -11.31 -2.35 0.28
C ASN A 128 -10.33 -1.77 -0.72
N ILE A 129 -9.29 -1.13 -0.21
CA ILE A 129 -8.18 -0.65 -1.03
C ILE A 129 -6.91 -0.50 -0.20
N ILE A 130 -5.82 -1.05 -0.72
CA ILE A 130 -4.48 -0.78 -0.25
C ILE A 130 -3.81 0.22 -1.20
N GLY A 131 -3.30 1.30 -0.63
CA GLY A 131 -2.43 2.24 -1.32
C GLY A 131 -1.03 2.17 -0.73
N ILE A 132 0.00 2.06 -1.54
CA ILE A 132 1.39 2.01 -1.05
C ILE A 132 2.20 3.07 -1.78
N MET A 133 2.84 3.96 -1.01
CA MET A 133 3.72 5.00 -1.51
C MET A 133 5.12 4.82 -0.92
N ALA A 134 6.09 4.47 -1.75
CA ALA A 134 7.51 4.39 -1.38
C ALA A 134 8.24 5.68 -1.73
N SER A 135 9.05 6.21 -0.82
CA SER A 135 9.94 7.35 -1.11
C SER A 135 11.16 6.94 -1.95
N GLU A 136 11.48 5.66 -1.97
CA GLU A 136 12.58 5.08 -2.72
C GLU A 136 12.06 4.13 -3.81
N ASP A 137 12.55 2.91 -3.84
CA ASP A 137 12.20 1.90 -4.84
C ASP A 137 11.06 0.99 -4.37
N MET A 138 10.34 0.42 -5.33
CA MET A 138 9.40 -0.67 -5.09
C MET A 138 9.75 -1.87 -5.95
N VAL A 139 9.92 -3.03 -5.33
CA VAL A 139 10.16 -4.30 -6.03
C VAL A 139 8.96 -5.21 -5.88
N VAL A 140 8.44 -5.71 -7.00
CA VAL A 140 7.26 -6.58 -7.03
C VAL A 140 7.62 -7.89 -7.71
N GLY A 141 7.34 -9.01 -7.05
CA GLY A 141 7.56 -10.34 -7.60
C GLY A 141 9.03 -10.66 -7.83
N SER A 142 9.87 -10.54 -6.82
CA SER A 142 11.31 -10.85 -6.95
C SER A 142 11.55 -12.34 -7.23
N THR A 143 10.74 -13.22 -6.68
CA THR A 143 10.92 -14.68 -6.73
C THR A 143 9.85 -15.40 -7.56
N SER A 144 8.62 -14.91 -7.61
CA SER A 144 7.47 -15.59 -8.21
C SER A 144 6.53 -14.64 -8.96
N GLN A 145 5.67 -15.21 -9.77
CA GLN A 145 4.50 -14.49 -10.32
C GLN A 145 3.51 -14.20 -9.20
N LEU A 146 2.95 -13.00 -9.20
CA LEU A 146 2.03 -12.54 -8.17
C LEU A 146 0.75 -11.98 -8.80
N ASP A 147 -0.31 -12.00 -8.02
CA ASP A 147 -1.54 -11.25 -8.27
C ASP A 147 -1.67 -10.19 -7.20
N ILE A 148 -1.74 -8.92 -7.57
CA ILE A 148 -1.85 -7.82 -6.61
C ILE A 148 -2.97 -6.85 -7.00
N MET A 149 -3.68 -6.36 -5.99
CA MET A 149 -4.77 -5.40 -6.15
C MET A 149 -4.45 -4.17 -5.30
N GLY A 150 -4.50 -2.97 -5.90
CA GLY A 150 -4.21 -1.74 -5.15
C GLY A 150 -3.71 -0.58 -6.01
N ALA A 151 -3.26 0.47 -5.32
CA ALA A 151 -2.63 1.63 -5.91
C ALA A 151 -1.18 1.76 -5.41
N PHE A 152 -0.22 1.73 -6.32
CA PHE A 152 1.20 1.63 -5.98
C PHE A 152 1.96 2.80 -6.59
N TYR A 153 2.71 3.50 -5.74
CA TYR A 153 3.56 4.61 -6.13
C TYR A 153 4.98 4.41 -5.57
N ALA A 154 5.99 4.66 -6.39
CA ALA A 154 7.37 4.77 -5.94
C ALA A 154 8.01 6.05 -6.50
N GLN A 155 8.70 6.80 -5.66
CA GLN A 155 9.31 8.05 -6.11
C GLN A 155 10.41 7.81 -7.14
N ASN A 156 11.22 6.77 -6.96
CA ASN A 156 12.31 6.46 -7.89
C ASN A 156 11.86 5.45 -8.94
N LYS A 157 11.73 4.19 -8.57
CA LYS A 157 11.53 3.10 -9.50
C LYS A 157 10.53 2.07 -8.99
N ILE A 158 9.68 1.55 -9.88
CA ILE A 158 8.98 0.29 -9.68
C ILE A 158 9.65 -0.78 -10.56
N GLN A 159 10.08 -1.86 -9.94
CA GLN A 159 10.66 -3.01 -10.63
C GLN A 159 9.73 -4.22 -10.52
N SER A 160 9.30 -4.76 -11.67
CA SER A 160 8.57 -6.03 -11.74
C SER A 160 9.51 -7.13 -12.28
N SER A 161 10.02 -7.97 -11.39
CA SER A 161 11.05 -8.97 -11.76
C SER A 161 10.46 -10.24 -12.38
N LYS A 162 9.21 -10.55 -12.09
CA LYS A 162 8.44 -11.66 -12.65
C LYS A 162 7.12 -11.17 -13.23
N GLN A 163 6.51 -11.98 -14.09
CA GLN A 163 5.20 -11.65 -14.62
C GLN A 163 4.19 -11.53 -13.46
N THR A 164 3.68 -10.33 -13.26
CA THR A 164 2.75 -10.00 -12.18
C THR A 164 1.44 -9.51 -12.80
N ASN A 165 0.31 -9.96 -12.29
CA ASN A 165 -0.97 -9.39 -12.63
C ASN A 165 -1.32 -8.31 -11.61
N VAL A 166 -1.58 -7.11 -12.09
CA VAL A 166 -1.90 -5.95 -11.28
C VAL A 166 -3.31 -5.49 -11.60
N MET A 167 -4.20 -5.59 -10.66
CA MET A 167 -5.51 -4.92 -10.74
C MET A 167 -5.42 -3.61 -9.99
N GLY A 168 -5.22 -2.51 -10.74
CA GLY A 168 -5.00 -1.22 -10.12
C GLY A 168 -4.08 -0.32 -10.92
N THR A 169 -3.11 0.32 -10.27
CA THR A 169 -2.19 1.25 -10.93
C THR A 169 -0.78 1.20 -10.36
N PHE A 170 0.20 1.40 -11.25
CA PHE A 170 1.59 1.70 -10.92
C PHE A 170 1.95 3.11 -11.37
N VAL A 171 2.60 3.88 -10.50
CA VAL A 171 3.11 5.22 -10.80
C VAL A 171 4.53 5.35 -10.27
N SER A 172 5.48 5.72 -11.11
CA SER A 172 6.88 5.95 -10.70
C SER A 172 7.61 6.83 -11.73
N ASN A 173 8.77 7.37 -11.33
CA ASN A 173 9.64 8.08 -12.26
C ASN A 173 10.26 7.13 -13.29
N TYR A 174 10.57 5.91 -12.88
CA TYR A 174 11.13 4.89 -13.76
C TYR A 174 10.43 3.55 -13.52
N PHE A 175 10.12 2.83 -14.60
CA PHE A 175 9.50 1.52 -14.55
C PHE A 175 10.40 0.47 -15.20
N ASP A 176 10.90 -0.47 -14.40
CA ASP A 176 11.74 -1.58 -14.86
C ASP A 176 10.92 -2.88 -14.90
N MET A 177 10.58 -3.30 -16.11
CA MET A 177 9.80 -4.52 -16.33
C MET A 177 10.70 -5.77 -16.45
N GLY A 178 12.02 -5.58 -16.47
CA GLY A 178 12.94 -6.70 -16.70
C GLY A 178 12.63 -7.43 -18.02
N THR A 179 12.65 -8.76 -17.95
CA THR A 179 12.29 -9.64 -19.09
C THR A 179 10.83 -10.11 -19.08
N ASN A 180 10.10 -9.84 -18.01
CA ASN A 180 8.74 -10.34 -17.79
C ASN A 180 7.78 -9.16 -17.58
N VAL A 181 7.07 -8.80 -18.62
CA VAL A 181 6.14 -7.67 -18.62
C VAL A 181 4.94 -7.99 -17.71
N PRO A 182 4.61 -7.14 -16.72
CA PRO A 182 3.42 -7.30 -15.92
C PRO A 182 2.15 -7.03 -16.74
N ASN A 183 1.06 -7.69 -16.38
CA ASN A 183 -0.26 -7.40 -16.90
C ASN A 183 -0.93 -6.38 -15.97
N ILE A 184 -1.19 -5.17 -16.44
CA ILE A 184 -1.83 -4.12 -15.63
C ILE A 184 -3.26 -3.90 -16.12
N TYR A 185 -4.21 -4.22 -15.26
CA TYR A 185 -5.65 -4.01 -15.47
C TYR A 185 -6.07 -2.76 -14.73
N GLN A 186 -6.23 -1.66 -15.44
CA GLN A 186 -6.70 -0.41 -14.86
C GLN A 186 -8.14 -0.54 -14.37
N VAL A 187 -8.39 -0.04 -13.18
CA VAL A 187 -9.72 0.01 -12.56
C VAL A 187 -10.16 1.47 -12.51
N PRO A 188 -11.09 1.92 -13.40
CA PRO A 188 -11.48 3.34 -13.47
C PRO A 188 -12.00 3.89 -12.15
N ALA A 189 -12.71 3.08 -11.35
CA ALA A 189 -13.20 3.47 -10.05
C ALA A 189 -12.11 3.82 -9.02
N LEU A 190 -10.84 3.48 -9.27
CA LEU A 190 -9.74 3.88 -8.41
C LEU A 190 -9.57 5.38 -8.33
N ALA A 191 -9.83 6.12 -9.41
CA ALA A 191 -9.65 7.57 -9.43
C ALA A 191 -10.48 8.29 -8.35
N ASP A 192 -11.66 7.74 -8.04
CA ASP A 192 -12.58 8.29 -7.05
C ASP A 192 -12.47 7.62 -5.68
N ASN A 193 -11.67 6.57 -5.55
CA ASN A 193 -11.63 5.73 -4.35
C ASN A 193 -10.22 5.51 -3.78
N LEU A 194 -9.24 6.34 -4.11
CA LEU A 194 -7.92 6.26 -3.50
C LEU A 194 -7.99 6.45 -1.97
N PRO A 195 -7.18 5.74 -1.17
CA PRO A 195 -7.10 5.96 0.26
C PRO A 195 -6.62 7.37 0.59
N LEU A 196 -6.96 7.87 1.77
CA LEU A 196 -6.46 9.15 2.29
C LEU A 196 -4.93 9.15 2.31
N GLY A 197 -4.31 10.24 1.87
CA GLY A 197 -2.87 10.40 1.84
C GLY A 197 -2.22 10.02 0.52
N MET A 198 -2.90 9.35 -0.39
CA MET A 198 -2.37 9.09 -1.72
C MET A 198 -2.50 10.32 -2.65
N ILE A 199 -1.55 10.42 -3.59
CA ILE A 199 -1.56 11.44 -4.64
C ILE A 199 -2.82 11.24 -5.50
N GLY A 200 -3.60 12.30 -5.66
CA GLY A 200 -4.85 12.27 -6.43
C GLY A 200 -6.12 12.29 -5.59
N ASN A 201 -6.04 12.00 -4.28
CA ASN A 201 -7.19 12.09 -3.38
C ASN A 201 -7.45 13.52 -2.88
N TYR A 202 -6.63 14.49 -3.24
CA TYR A 202 -6.86 15.89 -2.92
C TYR A 202 -7.50 16.60 -4.12
N PRO A 203 -8.59 17.35 -3.93
CA PRO A 203 -9.16 18.14 -5.00
C PRO A 203 -8.11 19.14 -5.50
N ILE A 204 -7.94 19.25 -6.81
CA ILE A 204 -7.14 20.32 -7.40
C ILE A 204 -7.88 21.64 -7.12
N LEU A 205 -7.40 22.38 -6.12
CA LEU A 205 -8.03 23.63 -5.68
C LEU A 205 -7.78 24.81 -6.62
N ALA A 206 -6.83 24.72 -7.54
CA ALA A 206 -6.60 25.77 -8.54
C ALA A 206 -5.96 25.20 -9.80
N ILE A 207 -6.59 25.42 -10.94
CA ILE A 207 -5.96 25.40 -12.26
C ILE A 207 -5.60 26.84 -12.58
N SER A 208 -4.31 27.22 -12.52
CA SER A 208 -3.88 28.50 -13.06
C SER A 208 -3.80 28.34 -14.58
N GLN A 209 -4.67 29.03 -15.30
CA GLN A 209 -4.57 29.12 -16.74
C GLN A 209 -3.42 30.08 -17.07
N VAL A 210 -2.30 29.53 -17.56
CA VAL A 210 -1.25 30.34 -18.18
C VAL A 210 -1.74 30.76 -19.56
N ALA A 211 -2.08 32.03 -19.72
CA ALA A 211 -2.47 32.55 -21.02
C ALA A 211 -1.24 32.53 -21.96
N TRP A 212 -1.33 31.80 -23.04
CA TRP A 212 -0.39 31.87 -24.14
C TRP A 212 -0.62 33.21 -24.86
N ARG A 213 0.38 34.06 -24.92
CA ARG A 213 0.37 35.23 -25.75
C ARG A 213 1.21 34.92 -26.99
N GLU A 214 0.54 34.76 -28.11
CA GLU A 214 1.20 34.67 -29.40
C GLU A 214 1.82 36.06 -29.69
N LEU A 215 3.14 36.12 -29.69
CA LEU A 215 3.83 37.31 -30.19
C LEU A 215 3.83 37.22 -31.72
N GLY A 216 2.87 37.90 -32.33
CA GLY A 216 2.90 38.11 -33.76
C GLY A 216 4.18 38.81 -34.19
N LEU A 217 4.83 38.26 -35.21
CA LEU A 217 5.93 38.87 -35.95
C LEU A 217 5.38 40.06 -36.76
#